data_857d1c0f54dcddbd388672df57c7513b
#
_entry.id   857d1c0f54dcddbd388672df57c7513b
#
_cell.length_a   1.000
_cell.length_b   1.000
_cell.length_c   1.000
_cell.angle_alpha   90.00
_cell.angle_beta   90.00
_cell.angle_gamma   90.00
#
_symmetry.space_group_name_H-M   'P 1'
#
loop_
_entity.id
_entity.type
_entity.pdbx_description
1 polymer ?
#
loop_
_entity_poly.entity_id
_entity_poly.type
_entity_poly.pdbx_seq_one_letter_code
_entity_poly.pdbx_strand_id
1 'polypeptide(L)'
;MLLFYLEASGHILGTDQYGRDTLSRLLYGGRISLMVGFVSTAMGLVAGVICGLLAGYYKRLDNPIMRVMDLLFTFPGILLAMLIIAMLGVNTFNAMLAISIWSIPSFARMVRGKVLQVKEEDYIMATRSLGAQDSRIIFVHILKNCLPVIIVIATMRMATSIISISTLSYLGMGVTPPMPEWGGMIAIGKQYLWDRPSLIFIPGIAVMITVICFNILGDKLRDILDPSLRD
;
A
#
# COMPACT_ATOMS: atom_id res chain seq x y z
N MET A 1 18.20 -35.79 -12.88
CA MET A 1 17.11 -35.66 -13.86
C MET A 1 16.56 -34.22 -13.93
N LEU A 2 16.48 -33.49 -12.82
CA LEU A 2 15.95 -32.12 -12.79
C LEU A 2 16.90 -31.01 -13.30
N LEU A 3 18.22 -31.22 -13.23
CA LEU A 3 19.23 -30.31 -13.82
C LEU A 3 19.15 -30.26 -15.34
N PHE A 4 18.72 -31.33 -15.99
CA PHE A 4 18.57 -31.44 -17.45
C PHE A 4 17.43 -30.53 -17.99
N TYR A 5 16.42 -30.23 -17.20
CA TYR A 5 15.33 -29.35 -17.63
C TYR A 5 15.72 -27.86 -17.64
N LEU A 6 16.74 -27.47 -16.87
CA LEU A 6 17.23 -26.09 -16.81
C LEU A 6 18.11 -25.75 -18.04
N GLU A 7 18.87 -26.70 -18.54
CA GLU A 7 19.78 -26.48 -19.68
C GLU A 7 19.13 -26.66 -21.06
N ALA A 8 18.06 -27.48 -21.14
CA ALA A 8 17.44 -27.82 -22.42
C ALA A 8 16.44 -26.79 -22.97
N SER A 9 16.06 -25.75 -22.21
CA SER A 9 14.94 -24.89 -22.58
C SER A 9 15.29 -23.46 -23.00
N GLY A 10 16.56 -23.05 -22.94
CA GLY A 10 16.96 -21.67 -23.26
C GLY A 10 16.37 -20.59 -22.33
N HIS A 11 15.82 -20.96 -21.19
CA HIS A 11 15.22 -20.06 -20.21
C HIS A 11 16.27 -19.62 -19.17
N ILE A 12 16.58 -18.31 -19.10
CA ILE A 12 17.64 -17.73 -18.27
C ILE A 12 17.47 -18.06 -16.77
N LEU A 13 16.24 -18.03 -16.24
CA LEU A 13 15.90 -18.35 -14.83
C LEU A 13 15.20 -19.72 -14.69
N GLY A 14 15.25 -20.54 -15.74
CA GLY A 14 14.55 -21.83 -15.78
C GLY A 14 13.03 -21.69 -15.90
N THR A 15 12.35 -22.82 -15.67
CA THR A 15 10.88 -22.90 -15.78
C THR A 15 10.26 -23.23 -14.43
N ASP A 16 8.99 -22.87 -14.26
CA ASP A 16 8.18 -23.31 -13.11
C ASP A 16 7.71 -24.76 -13.29
N GLN A 17 6.94 -25.28 -12.33
CA GLN A 17 6.42 -26.65 -12.34
C GLN A 17 5.47 -26.96 -13.51
N TYR A 18 4.99 -25.94 -14.21
CA TYR A 18 4.13 -26.07 -15.40
C TYR A 18 4.89 -25.83 -16.71
N GLY A 19 6.23 -25.77 -16.66
CA GLY A 19 7.05 -25.48 -17.83
C GLY A 19 7.02 -24.02 -18.31
N ARG A 20 6.46 -23.08 -17.51
CA ARG A 20 6.38 -21.67 -17.88
C ARG A 20 7.67 -20.96 -17.51
N ASP A 21 8.13 -20.05 -18.36
CA ASP A 21 9.35 -19.27 -18.14
C ASP A 21 9.28 -18.41 -16.86
N THR A 22 10.22 -18.63 -15.95
CA THR A 22 10.27 -17.96 -14.64
C THR A 22 10.59 -16.47 -14.80
N LEU A 23 11.46 -16.08 -15.75
CA LEU A 23 11.80 -14.68 -15.99
C LEU A 23 10.60 -13.88 -16.50
N SER A 24 9.90 -14.41 -17.50
CA SER A 24 8.68 -13.78 -18.02
C SER A 24 7.64 -13.60 -16.92
N ARG A 25 7.43 -14.64 -16.10
CA ARG A 25 6.50 -14.57 -14.97
C ARG A 25 6.93 -13.58 -13.89
N LEU A 26 8.24 -13.44 -13.65
CA LEU A 26 8.79 -12.46 -12.71
C LEU A 26 8.48 -11.03 -13.17
N LEU A 27 8.70 -10.74 -14.46
CA LEU A 27 8.46 -9.40 -15.04
C LEU A 27 6.96 -9.06 -15.09
N TYR A 28 6.14 -9.96 -15.62
CA TYR A 28 4.68 -9.77 -15.63
C TYR A 28 4.08 -9.77 -14.23
N GLY A 29 4.60 -10.59 -13.32
CA GLY A 29 4.22 -10.61 -11.93
C GLY A 29 4.53 -9.30 -11.22
N GLY A 30 5.67 -8.68 -11.54
CA GLY A 30 6.02 -7.35 -11.04
C GLY A 30 5.00 -6.29 -11.43
N ARG A 31 4.55 -6.30 -12.69
CA ARG A 31 3.50 -5.38 -13.15
C ARG A 31 2.21 -5.54 -12.35
N ILE A 32 1.82 -6.77 -12.07
CA ILE A 32 0.59 -7.06 -11.31
C ILE A 32 0.77 -6.68 -9.84
N SER A 33 1.87 -7.10 -9.20
CA SER A 33 2.17 -6.77 -7.79
C SER A 33 2.22 -5.27 -7.55
N LEU A 34 2.87 -4.50 -8.46
CA LEU A 34 2.93 -3.04 -8.39
C LEU A 34 1.56 -2.40 -8.60
N MET A 35 0.78 -2.86 -9.58
CA MET A 35 -0.56 -2.34 -9.86
C MET A 35 -1.49 -2.57 -8.65
N VAL A 36 -1.50 -3.77 -8.09
CA VAL A 36 -2.34 -4.11 -6.94
C VAL A 36 -1.93 -3.30 -5.71
N GLY A 37 -0.61 -3.16 -5.46
CA GLY A 37 -0.09 -2.32 -4.39
C GLY A 37 -0.49 -0.86 -4.55
N PHE A 38 -0.37 -0.31 -5.76
CA PHE A 38 -0.75 1.07 -6.08
C PHE A 38 -2.25 1.31 -5.90
N VAL A 39 -3.10 0.47 -6.47
CA VAL A 39 -4.56 0.62 -6.37
C VAL A 39 -5.03 0.52 -4.92
N SER A 40 -4.52 -0.47 -4.16
CA SER A 40 -4.85 -0.61 -2.74
C SER A 40 -4.46 0.62 -1.93
N THR A 41 -3.24 1.15 -2.17
CA THR A 41 -2.75 2.35 -1.49
C THR A 41 -3.58 3.58 -1.88
N ALA A 42 -3.89 3.76 -3.17
CA ALA A 42 -4.68 4.88 -3.67
C ALA A 42 -6.11 4.89 -3.08
N MET A 43 -6.77 3.74 -3.04
CA MET A 43 -8.10 3.62 -2.42
C MET A 43 -8.07 3.98 -0.94
N GLY A 44 -7.10 3.45 -0.18
CA GLY A 44 -6.94 3.75 1.24
C GLY A 44 -6.56 5.21 1.50
N LEU A 45 -5.71 5.79 0.63
CA LEU A 45 -5.33 7.20 0.67
C LEU A 45 -6.54 8.11 0.47
N VAL A 46 -7.33 7.91 -0.58
CA VAL A 46 -8.50 8.77 -0.86
C VAL A 46 -9.46 8.76 0.33
N ALA A 47 -9.84 7.57 0.82
CA ALA A 47 -10.74 7.45 1.96
C ALA A 47 -10.14 8.04 3.24
N GLY A 48 -8.86 7.75 3.52
CA GLY A 48 -8.16 8.24 4.71
C GLY A 48 -7.95 9.74 4.71
N VAL A 49 -7.60 10.34 3.55
CA VAL A 49 -7.47 11.81 3.43
C VAL A 49 -8.80 12.49 3.68
N ILE A 50 -9.90 12.01 3.09
CA ILE A 50 -11.24 12.56 3.34
C ILE A 50 -11.58 12.50 4.83
N CYS A 51 -11.43 11.32 5.46
CA CYS A 51 -11.67 11.15 6.89
C CYS A 51 -10.78 12.08 7.74
N GLY A 52 -9.50 12.19 7.41
CA GLY A 52 -8.55 13.03 8.13
C GLY A 52 -8.84 14.52 8.01
N LEU A 53 -9.20 15.00 6.81
CA LEU A 53 -9.62 16.38 6.59
C LEU A 53 -10.89 16.72 7.40
N LEU A 54 -11.92 15.88 7.33
CA LEU A 54 -13.17 16.09 8.05
C LEU A 54 -12.97 16.05 9.57
N ALA A 55 -12.23 15.08 10.08
CA ALA A 55 -11.95 14.96 11.50
C ALA A 55 -11.10 16.12 12.04
N GLY A 56 -10.07 16.53 11.28
CA GLY A 56 -9.19 17.64 11.70
C GLY A 56 -9.88 19.00 11.64
N TYR A 57 -10.73 19.22 10.64
CA TYR A 57 -11.37 20.50 10.45
C TYR A 57 -12.62 20.69 11.33
N TYR A 58 -13.55 19.71 11.34
CA TYR A 58 -14.79 19.77 12.07
C TYR A 58 -14.71 19.08 13.43
N LYS A 59 -14.63 19.84 14.52
CA LYS A 59 -14.52 19.31 15.90
C LYS A 59 -15.62 18.31 16.25
N ARG A 60 -16.83 18.44 15.66
CA ARG A 60 -17.96 17.53 15.90
C ARG A 60 -17.76 16.15 15.26
N LEU A 61 -17.03 16.08 14.14
CA LEU A 61 -16.76 14.85 13.40
C LEU A 61 -15.49 14.13 13.88
N ASP A 62 -14.65 14.81 14.64
CA ASP A 62 -13.37 14.28 15.10
C ASP A 62 -13.54 12.98 15.90
N ASN A 63 -14.30 13.04 17.00
CA ASN A 63 -14.50 11.88 17.88
C ASN A 63 -15.13 10.68 17.14
N PRO A 64 -16.26 10.80 16.40
CA PRO A 64 -16.86 9.65 15.76
C PRO A 64 -15.96 9.04 14.68
N ILE A 65 -15.30 9.86 13.87
CA ILE A 65 -14.37 9.35 12.83
C ILE A 65 -13.19 8.63 13.48
N MET A 66 -12.54 9.25 14.48
CA MET A 66 -11.39 8.65 15.14
C MET A 66 -11.74 7.37 15.89
N ARG A 67 -12.94 7.27 16.48
CA ARG A 67 -13.41 6.00 17.09
C ARG A 67 -13.49 4.86 16.08
N VAL A 68 -14.00 5.13 14.87
CA VAL A 68 -14.02 4.12 13.80
C VAL A 68 -12.58 3.75 13.39
N MET A 69 -11.67 4.74 13.27
CA MET A 69 -10.26 4.47 12.96
C MET A 69 -9.59 3.64 14.07
N ASP A 70 -9.91 3.90 15.33
CA ASP A 70 -9.39 3.15 16.47
C ASP A 70 -9.87 1.70 16.46
N LEU A 71 -11.14 1.47 16.16
CA LEU A 71 -11.70 0.12 16.00
C LEU A 71 -10.97 -0.67 14.89
N LEU A 72 -10.72 -0.06 13.74
CA LEU A 72 -9.99 -0.71 12.66
C LEU A 72 -8.54 -1.05 13.07
N PHE A 73 -7.90 -0.23 13.90
CA PHE A 73 -6.56 -0.50 14.40
C PHE A 73 -6.49 -1.52 15.54
N THR A 74 -7.60 -1.86 16.17
CA THR A 74 -7.62 -2.90 17.20
C THR A 74 -7.27 -4.27 16.62
N PHE A 75 -7.59 -4.49 15.35
CA PHE A 75 -7.29 -5.74 14.67
C PHE A 75 -5.87 -5.72 14.05
N PRO A 76 -5.09 -6.81 14.19
CA PRO A 76 -3.89 -6.98 13.39
C PRO A 76 -4.24 -6.93 11.90
N GLY A 77 -3.53 -6.07 11.13
CA GLY A 77 -3.96 -5.69 9.78
C GLY A 77 -4.17 -6.85 8.81
N ILE A 78 -3.26 -7.84 8.81
CA ILE A 78 -3.40 -9.04 7.96
C ILE A 78 -4.64 -9.85 8.37
N LEU A 79 -4.93 -9.99 9.66
CA LEU A 79 -6.11 -10.71 10.14
C LEU A 79 -7.40 -10.00 9.74
N LEU A 80 -7.43 -8.67 9.83
CA LEU A 80 -8.56 -7.88 9.34
C LEU A 80 -8.77 -8.08 7.84
N ALA A 81 -7.69 -8.03 7.05
CA ALA A 81 -7.77 -8.26 5.61
C ALA A 81 -8.29 -9.67 5.29
N MET A 82 -7.79 -10.69 5.98
CA MET A 82 -8.26 -12.07 5.82
C MET A 82 -9.74 -12.22 6.17
N LEU A 83 -10.20 -11.57 7.25
CA LEU A 83 -11.61 -11.58 7.64
C LEU A 83 -12.50 -10.95 6.55
N ILE A 84 -12.09 -9.80 6.02
CA ILE A 84 -12.82 -9.12 4.93
C ILE A 84 -12.90 -10.02 3.69
N ILE A 85 -11.78 -10.63 3.28
CA ILE A 85 -11.74 -11.53 2.13
C ILE A 85 -12.59 -12.79 2.37
N ALA A 86 -12.58 -13.34 3.58
CA ALA A 86 -13.40 -14.49 3.92
C ALA A 86 -14.91 -14.19 3.80
N MET A 87 -15.33 -12.95 4.10
CA MET A 87 -16.72 -12.51 3.96
C MET A 87 -17.11 -12.17 2.51
N LEU A 88 -16.20 -11.54 1.75
CA LEU A 88 -16.49 -11.05 0.40
C LEU A 88 -16.14 -12.06 -0.71
N GLY A 89 -15.41 -13.13 -0.38
CA GLY A 89 -14.86 -14.08 -1.31
C GLY A 89 -13.46 -13.75 -1.79
N VAL A 90 -12.73 -14.78 -2.22
CA VAL A 90 -11.34 -14.67 -2.66
C VAL A 90 -11.27 -14.19 -4.11
N ASN A 91 -10.86 -12.96 -4.32
CA ASN A 91 -10.50 -12.41 -5.61
C ASN A 91 -9.56 -11.21 -5.45
N THR A 92 -8.90 -10.81 -6.52
CA THR A 92 -7.91 -9.73 -6.53
C THR A 92 -8.49 -8.39 -6.07
N PHE A 93 -9.72 -8.06 -6.48
CA PHE A 93 -10.37 -6.80 -6.10
C PHE A 93 -10.68 -6.76 -4.59
N ASN A 94 -11.23 -7.85 -4.03
CA ASN A 94 -11.51 -7.93 -2.59
C ASN A 94 -10.23 -7.88 -1.75
N ALA A 95 -9.13 -8.46 -2.26
CA ALA A 95 -7.82 -8.33 -1.60
C ALA A 95 -7.33 -6.88 -1.61
N MET A 96 -7.45 -6.14 -2.73
CA MET A 96 -7.13 -4.72 -2.80
C MET A 96 -8.01 -3.90 -1.83
N LEU A 97 -9.30 -4.16 -1.79
CA LEU A 97 -10.25 -3.50 -0.90
C LEU A 97 -9.89 -3.76 0.58
N ALA A 98 -9.59 -4.99 0.95
CA ALA A 98 -9.23 -5.36 2.32
C ALA A 98 -7.96 -4.64 2.80
N ILE A 99 -6.92 -4.58 1.95
CA ILE A 99 -5.69 -3.85 2.25
C ILE A 99 -5.95 -2.34 2.33
N SER A 100 -6.80 -1.80 1.44
CA SER A 100 -7.16 -0.38 1.46
C SER A 100 -7.87 0.00 2.76
N ILE A 101 -8.85 -0.79 3.22
CA ILE A 101 -9.57 -0.55 4.47
C ILE A 101 -8.62 -0.52 5.67
N TRP A 102 -7.68 -1.47 5.73
CA TRP A 102 -6.67 -1.48 6.79
C TRP A 102 -5.76 -0.26 6.76
N SER A 103 -5.48 0.31 5.58
CA SER A 103 -4.59 1.48 5.46
C SER A 103 -5.26 2.82 5.79
N ILE A 104 -6.60 2.91 5.69
CA ILE A 104 -7.38 4.14 5.93
C ILE A 104 -7.00 4.84 7.25
N PRO A 105 -6.96 4.16 8.41
CA PRO A 105 -6.70 4.82 9.69
C PRO A 105 -5.35 5.52 9.75
N SER A 106 -4.34 4.97 9.07
CA SER A 106 -3.00 5.59 9.05
C SER A 106 -3.01 6.91 8.31
N PHE A 107 -3.63 6.95 7.12
CA PHE A 107 -3.79 8.19 6.37
C PHE A 107 -4.65 9.19 7.14
N ALA A 108 -5.78 8.75 7.69
CA ALA A 108 -6.69 9.62 8.43
C ALA A 108 -6.02 10.29 9.63
N ARG A 109 -5.27 9.55 10.46
CA ARG A 109 -4.57 10.11 11.62
C ARG A 109 -3.51 11.12 11.24
N MET A 110 -2.68 10.82 10.22
CA MET A 110 -1.61 11.71 9.81
C MET A 110 -2.15 13.00 9.19
N VAL A 111 -3.15 12.89 8.31
CA VAL A 111 -3.79 14.07 7.70
C VAL A 111 -4.49 14.89 8.77
N ARG A 112 -5.25 14.26 9.69
CA ARG A 112 -5.87 14.96 10.81
C ARG A 112 -4.85 15.74 11.64
N GLY A 113 -3.71 15.13 11.99
CA GLY A 113 -2.64 15.80 12.73
C GLY A 113 -2.15 17.06 12.02
N LYS A 114 -1.92 16.97 10.70
CA LYS A 114 -1.49 18.13 9.90
C LYS A 114 -2.57 19.18 9.77
N VAL A 115 -3.83 18.78 9.60
CA VAL A 115 -4.98 19.72 9.55
C VAL A 115 -5.11 20.51 10.85
N LEU A 116 -4.94 19.85 12.01
CA LEU A 116 -4.98 20.53 13.32
C LEU A 116 -3.89 21.58 13.46
N GLN A 117 -2.71 21.35 12.90
CA GLN A 117 -1.64 22.35 12.88
C GLN A 117 -1.98 23.52 11.95
N VAL A 118 -2.30 23.21 10.68
CA VAL A 118 -2.50 24.23 9.64
C VAL A 118 -3.71 25.11 9.92
N LYS A 119 -4.77 24.60 10.54
CA LYS A 119 -5.98 25.39 10.79
C LYS A 119 -5.79 26.49 11.83
N GLU A 120 -4.76 26.40 12.68
CA GLU A 120 -4.41 27.41 13.70
C GLU A 120 -3.45 28.50 13.15
N GLU A 121 -3.01 28.39 11.89
CA GLU A 121 -2.16 29.40 11.26
C GLU A 121 -2.90 30.72 11.02
N ASP A 122 -2.24 31.84 11.23
CA ASP A 122 -2.82 33.19 11.15
C ASP A 122 -3.49 33.49 9.81
N TYR A 123 -2.91 33.02 8.70
CA TYR A 123 -3.50 33.23 7.37
C TYR A 123 -4.81 32.46 7.18
N ILE A 124 -5.02 31.33 7.85
CA ILE A 124 -6.30 30.60 7.83
C ILE A 124 -7.36 31.38 8.62
N MET A 125 -6.98 31.89 9.79
CA MET A 125 -7.86 32.73 10.60
C MET A 125 -8.25 34.02 9.84
N ALA A 126 -7.30 34.69 9.19
CA ALA A 126 -7.56 35.86 8.35
C ALA A 126 -8.49 35.50 7.18
N THR A 127 -8.25 34.39 6.48
CA THR A 127 -9.11 33.94 5.36
C THR A 127 -10.55 33.69 5.81
N ARG A 128 -10.72 33.09 7.00
CA ARG A 128 -12.05 32.87 7.60
C ARG A 128 -12.73 34.18 7.97
N SER A 129 -12.00 35.16 8.54
CA SER A 129 -12.52 36.49 8.90
C SER A 129 -12.98 37.30 7.66
N LEU A 130 -12.37 37.04 6.50
CA LEU A 130 -12.77 37.59 5.21
C LEU A 130 -14.01 36.91 4.60
N GLY A 131 -14.63 35.96 5.31
CA GLY A 131 -15.86 35.29 4.89
C GLY A 131 -15.67 34.14 3.89
N ALA A 132 -14.47 33.56 3.81
CA ALA A 132 -14.25 32.39 2.94
C ALA A 132 -15.06 31.17 3.43
N GLN A 133 -15.67 30.46 2.49
CA GLN A 133 -16.40 29.23 2.78
C GLN A 133 -15.46 28.09 3.26
N ASP A 134 -15.95 27.25 4.13
CA ASP A 134 -15.20 26.09 4.67
C ASP A 134 -14.61 25.20 3.58
N SER A 135 -15.36 24.93 2.51
CA SER A 135 -14.89 24.13 1.37
C SER A 135 -13.63 24.74 0.74
N ARG A 136 -13.61 26.06 0.55
CA ARG A 136 -12.45 26.78 0.00
C ARG A 136 -11.26 26.69 0.95
N ILE A 137 -11.48 26.84 2.24
CA ILE A 137 -10.41 26.72 3.26
C ILE A 137 -9.84 25.30 3.24
N ILE A 138 -10.69 24.28 3.25
CA ILE A 138 -10.25 22.87 3.27
C ILE A 138 -9.48 22.51 1.99
N PHE A 139 -10.06 22.72 0.81
CA PHE A 139 -9.48 22.21 -0.44
C PHE A 139 -8.38 23.10 -1.02
N VAL A 140 -8.42 24.42 -0.82
CA VAL A 140 -7.45 25.34 -1.41
C VAL A 140 -6.28 25.62 -0.48
N HIS A 141 -6.53 25.69 0.83
CA HIS A 141 -5.49 26.05 1.79
C HIS A 141 -4.99 24.86 2.57
N ILE A 142 -5.86 24.14 3.30
CA ILE A 142 -5.43 23.04 4.19
C ILE A 142 -4.90 21.85 3.39
N LEU A 143 -5.66 21.35 2.40
CA LEU A 143 -5.25 20.18 1.62
C LEU A 143 -3.91 20.41 0.93
N LYS A 144 -3.66 21.59 0.37
CA LYS A 144 -2.37 21.91 -0.27
C LYS A 144 -1.21 21.81 0.72
N ASN A 145 -1.39 22.24 1.95
CA ASN A 145 -0.39 22.14 3.00
C ASN A 145 -0.23 20.69 3.55
N CYS A 146 -1.22 19.83 3.33
CA CYS A 146 -1.14 18.43 3.67
C CYS A 146 -0.47 17.57 2.57
N LEU A 147 -0.40 18.05 1.31
CA LEU A 147 0.12 17.28 0.18
C LEU A 147 1.53 16.72 0.41
N PRO A 148 2.52 17.46 0.94
CA PRO A 148 3.85 16.91 1.21
C PRO A 148 3.78 15.66 2.10
N VAL A 149 3.07 15.74 3.21
CA VAL A 149 2.92 14.64 4.16
C VAL A 149 2.16 13.46 3.51
N ILE A 150 1.11 13.75 2.73
CA ILE A 150 0.32 12.74 2.01
C ILE A 150 1.20 11.96 1.03
N ILE A 151 2.04 12.65 0.24
CA ILE A 151 2.93 12.02 -0.76
C ILE A 151 3.94 11.09 -0.07
N VAL A 152 4.59 11.55 0.99
CA VAL A 152 5.56 10.75 1.75
C VAL A 152 4.91 9.49 2.30
N ILE A 153 3.76 9.62 2.97
CA ILE A 153 3.06 8.46 3.55
C ILE A 153 2.57 7.51 2.47
N ALA A 154 2.05 8.03 1.35
CA ALA A 154 1.60 7.20 0.24
C ALA A 154 2.74 6.34 -0.31
N THR A 155 3.94 6.91 -0.47
CA THR A 155 5.12 6.19 -0.96
C THR A 155 5.54 5.08 0.01
N MET A 156 5.60 5.36 1.31
CA MET A 156 5.91 4.35 2.34
C MET A 156 4.83 3.26 2.43
N ARG A 157 3.56 3.64 2.24
CA ARG A 157 2.44 2.68 2.22
C ARG A 157 2.44 1.78 0.99
N MET A 158 2.98 2.22 -0.13
CA MET A 158 3.22 1.35 -1.30
C MET A 158 4.06 0.13 -0.91
N ALA A 159 5.18 0.32 -0.20
CA ALA A 159 6.03 -0.77 0.26
C ALA A 159 5.26 -1.77 1.13
N THR A 160 4.51 -1.27 2.12
CA THR A 160 3.72 -2.13 3.02
C THR A 160 2.56 -2.82 2.31
N SER A 161 1.92 -2.18 1.33
CA SER A 161 0.84 -2.78 0.53
C SER A 161 1.35 -3.92 -0.34
N ILE A 162 2.54 -3.79 -0.95
CA ILE A 162 3.18 -4.86 -1.73
C ILE A 162 3.49 -6.07 -0.86
N ILE A 163 4.02 -5.86 0.35
CA ILE A 163 4.25 -6.96 1.30
C ILE A 163 2.92 -7.61 1.68
N SER A 164 1.90 -6.82 1.97
CA SER A 164 0.60 -7.33 2.42
C SER A 164 -0.10 -8.15 1.34
N ILE A 165 -0.11 -7.68 0.07
CA ILE A 165 -0.71 -8.47 -1.02
C ILE A 165 0.09 -9.75 -1.27
N SER A 166 1.43 -9.67 -1.24
CA SER A 166 2.26 -10.87 -1.40
C SER A 166 2.02 -11.89 -0.28
N THR A 167 1.82 -11.42 0.96
CA THR A 167 1.46 -12.28 2.10
C THR A 167 0.08 -12.90 1.93
N LEU A 168 -0.93 -12.13 1.51
CA LEU A 168 -2.27 -12.64 1.25
C LEU A 168 -2.26 -13.65 0.09
N SER A 169 -1.53 -13.37 -0.98
CA SER A 169 -1.35 -14.29 -2.11
C SER A 169 -0.64 -15.58 -1.69
N TYR A 170 0.39 -15.47 -0.83
CA TYR A 170 1.07 -16.62 -0.24
C TYR A 170 0.12 -17.50 0.59
N LEU A 171 -0.85 -16.89 1.26
CA LEU A 171 -1.90 -17.58 2.03
C LEU A 171 -3.09 -18.03 1.17
N GLY A 172 -3.06 -17.83 -0.16
CA GLY A 172 -4.12 -18.21 -1.08
C GLY A 172 -5.31 -17.25 -1.12
N MET A 173 -5.19 -16.07 -0.52
CA MET A 173 -6.25 -15.05 -0.42
C MET A 173 -5.97 -13.78 -1.25
N GLY A 174 -4.97 -13.80 -2.11
CA GLY A 174 -4.56 -12.66 -2.92
C GLY A 174 -4.99 -12.74 -4.37
N VAL A 175 -4.02 -12.56 -5.28
CA VAL A 175 -4.22 -12.66 -6.73
C VAL A 175 -4.47 -14.11 -7.13
N THR A 176 -5.56 -14.33 -7.86
CA THR A 176 -5.98 -15.68 -8.26
C THR A 176 -5.17 -16.21 -9.44
N PRO A 177 -4.68 -17.47 -9.38
CA PRO A 177 -4.08 -18.12 -10.55
C PRO A 177 -5.04 -18.14 -11.77
N PRO A 178 -4.53 -18.12 -13.01
CA PRO A 178 -3.13 -18.32 -13.42
C PRO A 178 -2.28 -17.04 -13.49
N MET A 179 -2.80 -15.89 -13.06
CA MET A 179 -2.09 -14.61 -13.14
C MET A 179 -0.78 -14.66 -12.34
N PRO A 180 0.36 -14.28 -12.96
CA PRO A 180 1.61 -14.22 -12.24
C PRO A 180 1.56 -13.02 -11.26
N GLU A 181 1.90 -13.29 -10.01
CA GLU A 181 2.09 -12.29 -8.96
C GLU A 181 3.16 -12.83 -8.00
N TRP A 182 4.04 -11.97 -7.49
CA TRP A 182 5.23 -12.42 -6.76
C TRP A 182 4.89 -13.26 -5.52
N GLY A 183 3.88 -12.88 -4.73
CA GLY A 183 3.46 -13.66 -3.56
C GLY A 183 2.88 -15.02 -3.93
N GLY A 184 2.07 -15.07 -4.99
CA GLY A 184 1.56 -16.32 -5.54
C GLY A 184 2.66 -17.22 -6.13
N MET A 185 3.71 -16.61 -6.74
CA MET A 185 4.89 -17.38 -7.19
C MET A 185 5.64 -17.98 -6.00
N ILE A 186 5.82 -17.25 -4.90
CA ILE A 186 6.43 -17.75 -3.65
C ILE A 186 5.59 -18.89 -3.07
N ALA A 187 4.25 -18.75 -3.05
CA ALA A 187 3.34 -19.76 -2.53
C ALA A 187 3.46 -21.09 -3.28
N ILE A 188 3.52 -21.01 -4.61
CA ILE A 188 3.70 -22.19 -5.46
C ILE A 188 5.11 -22.80 -5.27
N GLY A 189 6.14 -21.95 -5.25
CA GLY A 189 7.53 -22.37 -5.06
C GLY A 189 7.79 -23.08 -3.74
N LYS A 190 6.98 -22.82 -2.69
CA LYS A 190 7.10 -23.45 -1.37
C LYS A 190 7.10 -24.98 -1.43
N GLN A 191 6.33 -25.57 -2.33
CA GLN A 191 6.26 -27.04 -2.48
C GLN A 191 7.56 -27.64 -3.02
N TYR A 192 8.41 -26.80 -3.65
CA TYR A 192 9.67 -27.18 -4.29
C TYR A 192 10.90 -26.58 -3.60
N LEU A 193 10.75 -26.17 -2.33
CA LEU A 193 11.82 -25.49 -1.58
C LEU A 193 13.12 -26.28 -1.55
N TRP A 194 13.03 -27.60 -1.35
CA TRP A 194 14.20 -28.49 -1.25
C TRP A 194 14.81 -28.86 -2.60
N ASP A 195 14.00 -28.91 -3.66
CA ASP A 195 14.42 -29.30 -5.00
C ASP A 195 14.84 -28.11 -5.86
N ARG A 196 14.09 -26.98 -5.73
CA ARG A 196 14.26 -25.76 -6.54
C ARG A 196 14.04 -24.50 -5.70
N PRO A 197 14.97 -24.14 -4.82
CA PRO A 197 14.84 -22.96 -3.97
C PRO A 197 14.75 -21.66 -4.76
N SER A 198 15.26 -21.61 -6.01
CA SER A 198 15.18 -20.44 -6.90
C SER A 198 13.75 -19.97 -7.16
N LEU A 199 12.75 -20.88 -7.16
CA LEU A 199 11.33 -20.53 -7.37
C LEU A 199 10.76 -19.67 -6.24
N ILE A 200 11.39 -19.66 -5.06
CA ILE A 200 11.03 -18.80 -3.93
C ILE A 200 11.94 -17.58 -3.87
N PHE A 201 13.25 -17.79 -3.96
CA PHE A 201 14.22 -16.70 -3.78
C PHE A 201 14.12 -15.64 -4.85
N ILE A 202 13.89 -16.00 -6.12
CA ILE A 202 13.80 -15.05 -7.22
C ILE A 202 12.64 -14.04 -7.00
N PRO A 203 11.37 -14.46 -6.84
CA PRO A 203 10.30 -13.51 -6.57
C PRO A 203 10.42 -12.85 -5.19
N GLY A 204 10.97 -13.53 -4.17
CA GLY A 204 11.24 -12.96 -2.86
C GLY A 204 12.22 -11.79 -2.91
N ILE A 205 13.31 -11.92 -3.66
CA ILE A 205 14.29 -10.85 -3.89
C ILE A 205 13.64 -9.69 -4.66
N ALA A 206 12.77 -9.96 -5.64
CA ALA A 206 12.06 -8.92 -6.36
C ALA A 206 11.16 -8.07 -5.43
N VAL A 207 10.40 -8.73 -4.54
CA VAL A 207 9.62 -8.04 -3.50
C VAL A 207 10.54 -7.21 -2.61
N MET A 208 11.62 -7.80 -2.10
CA MET A 208 12.57 -7.14 -1.21
C MET A 208 13.17 -5.88 -1.84
N ILE A 209 13.69 -5.97 -3.06
CA ILE A 209 14.27 -4.82 -3.78
C ILE A 209 13.22 -3.73 -3.97
N THR A 210 12.02 -4.09 -4.39
CA THR A 210 10.92 -3.13 -4.62
C THR A 210 10.55 -2.40 -3.34
N VAL A 211 10.43 -3.11 -2.22
CA VAL A 211 10.14 -2.53 -0.89
C VAL A 211 11.25 -1.56 -0.46
N ILE A 212 12.51 -1.95 -0.62
CA ILE A 212 13.67 -1.08 -0.31
C ILE A 212 13.63 0.19 -1.17
N CYS A 213 13.37 0.07 -2.47
CA CYS A 213 13.26 1.21 -3.38
C CYS A 213 12.16 2.20 -2.95
N PHE A 214 10.96 1.70 -2.59
CA PHE A 214 9.88 2.57 -2.12
C PHE A 214 10.19 3.22 -0.76
N ASN A 215 10.86 2.53 0.15
CA ASN A 215 11.26 3.12 1.43
C ASN A 215 12.30 4.23 1.22
N ILE A 216 13.36 3.97 0.44
CA ILE A 216 14.37 4.99 0.11
C ILE A 216 13.73 6.19 -0.58
N LEU A 217 12.81 5.95 -1.52
CA LEU A 217 12.08 7.01 -2.20
C LEU A 217 11.23 7.82 -1.22
N GLY A 218 10.53 7.16 -0.29
CA GLY A 218 9.73 7.81 0.73
C GLY A 218 10.58 8.68 1.67
N ASP A 219 11.73 8.18 2.13
CA ASP A 219 12.67 8.92 2.96
C ASP A 219 13.22 10.15 2.24
N LYS A 220 13.64 10.01 0.96
CA LYS A 220 14.13 11.14 0.16
C LYS A 220 13.04 12.17 -0.13
N LEU A 221 11.81 11.73 -0.41
CA LEU A 221 10.68 12.66 -0.55
C LEU A 221 10.40 13.41 0.75
N ARG A 222 10.52 12.76 1.89
CA ARG A 222 10.40 13.42 3.20
C ARG A 222 11.47 14.49 3.37
N ASP A 223 12.75 14.16 3.11
CA ASP A 223 13.88 15.11 3.23
C ASP A 223 13.69 16.35 2.34
N ILE A 224 13.14 16.17 1.12
CA ILE A 224 12.94 17.27 0.17
C ILE A 224 11.71 18.12 0.52
N LEU A 225 10.64 17.47 0.99
CA LEU A 225 9.34 18.12 1.20
C LEU A 225 9.16 18.68 2.62
N ASP A 226 10.05 18.34 3.57
CA ASP A 226 10.01 18.87 4.92
C ASP A 226 10.86 20.16 5.02
N PRO A 227 10.23 21.33 5.16
CA PRO A 227 10.95 22.61 5.25
C PRO A 227 11.85 22.72 6.47
N SER A 228 11.56 21.96 7.55
CA SER A 228 12.31 22.03 8.82
C SER A 228 13.71 21.41 8.75
N LEU A 229 14.02 20.68 7.68
CA LEU A 229 15.33 20.05 7.45
C LEU A 229 16.24 20.88 6.53
N ARG A 230 15.87 22.12 6.22
CA ARG A 230 16.63 23.03 5.32
C ARG A 230 17.52 24.03 6.03
N ASP A 231 17.64 23.94 7.37
CA ASP A 231 18.55 24.75 8.20
C ASP A 231 19.89 24.03 8.46
#